data_2ff25326c2be0188c12a8c6c45951ade
#
_entry.id   2ff25326c2be0188c12a8c6c45951ade
#
_cell.length_a   1.000
_cell.length_b   1.000
_cell.length_c   1.000
_cell.angle_alpha   90.00
_cell.angle_beta   90.00
_cell.angle_gamma   90.00
#
_symmetry.space_group_name_H-M   'P 1'
#
loop_
_entity.id
_entity.type
_entity.pdbx_description
1 polymer ?
#
loop_
_entity_poly.entity_id
_entity_poly.type
_entity_poly.pdbx_seq_one_letter_code
_entity_poly.pdbx_strand_id
1 'polypeptide(L)'
;MVVGAGTNLSVAEKKALIVRNLQEYLGEDRMEDVLKTRDLKVYWGTATTGKPHIGYFVPMSKIADFLAAGCEVTILFADLHAYLDNMKAPWELLKHRTEYYEQVISGMLESIGVPLDKLKFVRGTEYQLTKEYTLDVYRLASLVTQHDAKKAGAEVVKQGWVHQSSLQVKLE
;
A
#
# COMPACT_ATOMS: atom_id res chain seq x y z
N MET A 1 10.81 18.56 -11.76
CA MET A 1 11.82 17.60 -12.28
C MET A 1 11.03 16.45 -12.89
N VAL A 2 10.99 16.33 -14.21
CA VAL A 2 10.23 15.28 -14.90
C VAL A 2 10.87 13.94 -14.58
N VAL A 3 10.12 13.04 -13.99
CA VAL A 3 10.57 11.66 -13.70
C VAL A 3 10.61 10.91 -15.04
N GLY A 4 11.76 10.96 -15.69
CA GLY A 4 12.04 10.14 -16.88
C GLY A 4 12.06 8.66 -16.47
N ALA A 5 11.45 7.81 -17.30
CA ALA A 5 11.35 6.38 -17.07
C ALA A 5 12.73 5.75 -16.77
N GLY A 6 12.86 5.06 -15.65
CA GLY A 6 14.08 4.46 -15.11
C GLY A 6 14.62 3.26 -15.88
N THR A 7 14.84 3.40 -17.18
CA THR A 7 15.24 2.29 -18.07
C THR A 7 16.75 2.00 -18.06
N ASN A 8 17.60 2.80 -17.39
CA ASN A 8 19.06 2.63 -17.40
C ASN A 8 19.74 2.76 -16.04
N LEU A 9 19.01 2.63 -14.92
CA LEU A 9 19.62 2.72 -13.59
C LEU A 9 20.27 1.39 -13.21
N SER A 10 21.46 1.46 -12.64
CA SER A 10 22.13 0.31 -12.00
C SER A 10 21.34 -0.16 -10.77
N VAL A 11 21.58 -1.38 -10.31
CA VAL A 11 20.95 -1.94 -9.10
C VAL A 11 21.20 -1.03 -7.88
N ALA A 12 22.41 -0.48 -7.76
CA ALA A 12 22.78 0.42 -6.67
C ALA A 12 21.99 1.74 -6.72
N GLU A 13 21.79 2.33 -7.90
CA GLU A 13 21.01 3.55 -8.09
C GLU A 13 19.51 3.30 -7.82
N LYS A 14 18.98 2.19 -8.31
CA LYS A 14 17.57 1.77 -7.99
C LYS A 14 17.40 1.63 -6.48
N LYS A 15 18.30 0.90 -5.82
CA LYS A 15 18.26 0.72 -4.35
C LYS A 15 18.32 2.06 -3.63
N ALA A 16 19.21 2.95 -4.02
CA ALA A 16 19.36 4.28 -3.39
C ALA A 16 18.05 5.09 -3.46
N LEU A 17 17.33 5.05 -4.58
CA LEU A 17 16.01 5.69 -4.72
C LEU A 17 14.96 5.03 -3.85
N ILE A 18 14.95 3.69 -3.81
CA ILE A 18 13.95 2.91 -3.06
C ILE A 18 14.06 3.17 -1.56
N VAL A 19 15.26 3.21 -1.01
CA VAL A 19 15.49 3.39 0.44
C VAL A 19 15.57 4.86 0.87
N ARG A 20 15.68 5.78 -0.06
CA ARG A 20 15.81 7.22 0.22
C ARG A 20 14.68 7.71 1.12
N ASN A 21 15.03 8.43 2.18
CA ASN A 21 14.06 9.03 3.12
C ASN A 21 13.15 8.02 3.84
N LEU A 22 13.46 6.72 3.85
CA LEU A 22 12.81 5.77 4.74
C LEU A 22 13.48 5.83 6.12
N GLN A 23 12.68 5.75 7.16
CA GLN A 23 13.16 5.66 8.53
C GLN A 23 13.75 4.27 8.81
N GLU A 24 13.13 3.26 8.24
CA GLU A 24 13.52 1.86 8.40
C GLU A 24 13.11 1.07 7.15
N TYR A 25 13.88 0.06 6.80
CA TYR A 25 13.52 -0.95 5.81
C TYR A 25 14.12 -2.30 6.20
N LEU A 26 13.42 -3.37 5.86
CA LEU A 26 13.81 -4.73 6.20
C LEU A 26 14.04 -5.56 4.93
N GLY A 27 14.93 -6.57 5.01
CA GLY A 27 15.18 -7.48 3.91
C GLY A 27 16.08 -6.91 2.81
N GLU A 28 17.10 -6.18 3.18
CA GLU A 28 18.05 -5.53 2.27
C GLU A 28 18.66 -6.49 1.26
N ASP A 29 19.21 -7.62 1.73
CA ASP A 29 19.85 -8.63 0.86
C ASP A 29 18.85 -9.20 -0.16
N ARG A 30 17.64 -9.51 0.28
CA ARG A 30 16.58 -10.01 -0.58
C ARG A 30 16.17 -8.98 -1.63
N MET A 31 16.10 -7.71 -1.26
CA MET A 31 15.77 -6.64 -2.20
C MET A 31 16.83 -6.51 -3.30
N GLU A 32 18.12 -6.56 -2.96
CA GLU A 32 19.19 -6.51 -3.94
C GLU A 32 19.14 -7.70 -4.90
N ASP A 33 18.90 -8.90 -4.41
CA ASP A 33 18.81 -10.09 -5.25
C ASP A 33 17.63 -10.02 -6.22
N VAL A 34 16.49 -9.48 -5.78
CA VAL A 34 15.36 -9.25 -6.68
C VAL A 34 15.70 -8.21 -7.73
N LEU A 35 16.31 -7.08 -7.34
CA LEU A 35 16.68 -6.00 -8.28
C LEU A 35 17.71 -6.42 -9.35
N LYS A 36 18.50 -7.47 -9.11
CA LYS A 36 19.41 -8.07 -10.11
C LYS A 36 18.65 -8.83 -11.20
N THR A 37 17.44 -9.32 -10.91
CA THR A 37 16.68 -10.22 -11.79
C THR A 37 15.45 -9.59 -12.40
N ARG A 38 14.78 -8.69 -11.67
CA ARG A 38 13.55 -8.01 -12.08
C ARG A 38 13.33 -6.71 -11.32
N ASP A 39 12.45 -5.87 -11.82
CA ASP A 39 11.97 -4.70 -11.06
C ASP A 39 11.09 -5.15 -9.88
N LEU A 40 11.07 -4.33 -8.83
CA LEU A 40 10.24 -4.60 -7.66
C LEU A 40 8.77 -4.30 -7.96
N LYS A 41 7.91 -5.14 -7.39
CA LYS A 41 6.48 -4.86 -7.26
C LYS A 41 6.23 -4.33 -5.87
N VAL A 42 5.71 -3.12 -5.81
CA VAL A 42 5.47 -2.39 -4.55
C VAL A 42 4.00 -2.06 -4.46
N TYR A 43 3.40 -2.23 -3.29
CA TYR A 43 2.11 -1.62 -3.04
C TYR A 43 2.16 -0.69 -1.82
N TRP A 44 1.36 0.36 -1.89
CA TRP A 44 1.07 1.23 -0.78
C TRP A 44 -0.44 1.29 -0.57
N GLY A 45 -0.88 1.11 0.69
CA GLY A 45 -2.29 1.08 1.03
C GLY A 45 -2.69 2.22 1.97
N THR A 46 -3.91 2.73 1.78
CA THR A 46 -4.53 3.69 2.68
C THR A 46 -5.98 3.30 2.97
N ALA A 47 -6.38 3.40 4.24
CA ALA A 47 -7.77 3.24 4.63
C ALA A 47 -8.55 4.54 4.37
N THR A 48 -9.72 4.42 3.74
CA THR A 48 -10.56 5.56 3.33
C THR A 48 -11.45 6.07 4.47
N THR A 49 -10.86 6.29 5.66
CA THR A 49 -11.57 6.60 6.91
C THR A 49 -11.87 8.09 7.11
N GLY A 50 -11.11 8.97 6.47
CA GLY A 50 -11.18 10.42 6.67
C GLY A 50 -11.23 11.22 5.38
N LYS A 51 -10.33 12.19 5.28
CA LYS A 51 -10.08 12.99 4.07
C LYS A 51 -8.58 13.06 3.82
N PRO A 52 -8.09 12.84 2.59
CA PRO A 52 -6.71 13.12 2.26
C PRO A 52 -6.36 14.58 2.58
N HIS A 53 -5.19 14.81 3.13
CA HIS A 53 -4.70 16.13 3.51
C HIS A 53 -3.25 16.30 3.04
N ILE A 54 -2.68 17.47 3.24
CA ILE A 54 -1.34 17.83 2.74
C ILE A 54 -0.24 16.82 3.13
N GLY A 55 -0.39 16.15 4.28
CA GLY A 55 0.55 15.09 4.70
C GLY A 55 0.63 13.90 3.74
N TYR A 56 -0.35 13.71 2.89
CA TYR A 56 -0.31 12.67 1.86
C TYR A 56 0.77 12.92 0.78
N PHE A 57 1.26 14.15 0.64
CA PHE A 57 2.39 14.41 -0.27
C PHE A 57 3.67 13.67 0.14
N VAL A 58 3.84 13.33 1.42
CA VAL A 58 4.99 12.53 1.88
C VAL A 58 4.99 11.13 1.24
N PRO A 59 3.95 10.28 1.40
CA PRO A 59 3.90 9.02 0.70
C PRO A 59 3.83 9.17 -0.83
N MET A 60 3.19 10.22 -1.37
CA MET A 60 3.15 10.44 -2.81
C MET A 60 4.54 10.70 -3.39
N SER A 61 5.36 11.49 -2.68
CA SER A 61 6.76 11.70 -3.06
C SER A 61 7.56 10.40 -3.03
N LYS A 62 7.26 9.49 -2.10
CA LYS A 62 7.89 8.17 -2.05
C LYS A 62 7.45 7.27 -3.20
N ILE A 63 6.18 7.32 -3.58
CA ILE A 63 5.68 6.64 -4.79
C ILE A 63 6.41 7.13 -6.03
N ALA A 64 6.67 8.44 -6.13
CA ALA A 64 7.48 8.99 -7.22
C ALA A 64 8.91 8.40 -7.25
N ASP A 65 9.54 8.19 -6.08
CA ASP A 65 10.85 7.54 -5.97
C ASP A 65 10.80 6.08 -6.47
N PHE A 66 9.78 5.32 -6.09
CA PHE A 66 9.61 3.94 -6.55
C PHE A 66 9.45 3.86 -8.07
N LEU A 67 8.63 4.72 -8.65
CA LEU A 67 8.45 4.79 -10.09
C LEU A 67 9.74 5.23 -10.81
N ALA A 68 10.48 6.19 -10.24
CA ALA A 68 11.77 6.61 -10.77
C ALA A 68 12.80 5.47 -10.74
N ALA A 69 12.72 4.59 -9.75
CA ALA A 69 13.53 3.38 -9.67
C ALA A 69 13.08 2.25 -10.63
N GLY A 70 11.99 2.44 -11.35
CA GLY A 70 11.42 1.44 -12.29
C GLY A 70 10.46 0.45 -11.65
N CYS A 71 10.06 0.62 -10.38
CA CYS A 71 9.14 -0.29 -9.71
C CYS A 71 7.75 -0.26 -10.34
N GLU A 72 7.08 -1.42 -10.33
CA GLU A 72 5.64 -1.51 -10.57
C GLU A 72 4.92 -1.15 -9.27
N VAL A 73 4.10 -0.09 -9.27
CA VAL A 73 3.46 0.41 -8.05
C VAL A 73 1.95 0.21 -8.10
N THR A 74 1.42 -0.41 -7.04
CA THR A 74 -0.02 -0.54 -6.82
C THR A 74 -0.45 0.32 -5.65
N ILE A 75 -1.46 1.16 -5.83
CA ILE A 75 -2.12 1.92 -4.77
C ILE A 75 -3.40 1.18 -4.38
N LEU A 76 -3.44 0.73 -3.12
CA LEU A 76 -4.57 0.02 -2.55
C LEU A 76 -5.44 0.99 -1.73
N PHE A 77 -6.69 1.15 -2.14
CA PHE A 77 -7.73 1.74 -1.31
C PHE A 77 -8.36 0.65 -0.44
N ALA A 78 -7.97 0.61 0.82
CA ALA A 78 -8.41 -0.39 1.78
C ALA A 78 -9.81 -0.05 2.32
N ASP A 79 -10.82 -0.14 1.47
CA ASP A 79 -12.21 0.21 1.72
C ASP A 79 -12.87 -0.73 2.72
N LEU A 80 -12.70 -2.04 2.60
CA LEU A 80 -13.18 -3.01 3.59
C LEU A 80 -12.56 -2.78 4.97
N HIS A 81 -11.27 -2.45 5.02
CA HIS A 81 -10.62 -2.08 6.25
C HIS A 81 -11.27 -0.84 6.87
N ALA A 82 -11.47 0.20 6.06
CA ALA A 82 -12.11 1.44 6.51
C ALA A 82 -13.53 1.21 7.03
N TYR A 83 -14.28 0.29 6.43
CA TYR A 83 -15.61 -0.11 6.90
C TYR A 83 -15.55 -0.79 8.27
N LEU A 84 -14.60 -1.73 8.45
CA LEU A 84 -14.48 -2.50 9.68
C LEU A 84 -13.86 -1.72 10.84
N ASP A 85 -12.98 -0.74 10.55
CA ASP A 85 -12.23 0.00 11.57
C ASP A 85 -13.13 0.83 12.49
N ASN A 86 -14.21 1.36 12.00
CA ASN A 86 -15.05 2.25 12.79
C ASN A 86 -16.54 1.95 12.80
N MET A 87 -17.06 1.15 11.90
CA MET A 87 -18.51 0.94 11.69
C MET A 87 -19.33 2.25 11.71
N LYS A 88 -18.65 3.40 11.57
CA LYS A 88 -19.20 4.75 11.68
C LYS A 88 -19.69 5.29 10.35
N ALA A 89 -19.33 4.65 9.24
CA ALA A 89 -19.76 5.06 7.92
C ALA A 89 -20.67 3.98 7.32
N PRO A 90 -21.87 4.34 6.84
CA PRO A 90 -22.69 3.46 6.03
C PRO A 90 -21.91 2.96 4.81
N TRP A 91 -22.23 1.75 4.35
CA TRP A 91 -21.61 1.12 3.21
C TRP A 91 -21.62 2.01 1.95
N GLU A 92 -22.73 2.70 1.73
CA GLU A 92 -22.91 3.62 0.61
C GLU A 92 -21.95 4.81 0.66
N LEU A 93 -21.70 5.33 1.86
CA LEU A 93 -20.74 6.43 2.06
C LEU A 93 -19.30 5.99 1.81
N LEU A 94 -18.98 4.73 2.09
CA LEU A 94 -17.66 4.16 1.86
C LEU A 94 -17.27 4.23 0.39
N LYS A 95 -18.20 3.88 -0.52
CA LYS A 95 -17.97 3.97 -1.97
C LYS A 95 -17.58 5.39 -2.38
N HIS A 96 -18.36 6.38 -1.96
CA HIS A 96 -18.07 7.79 -2.29
C HIS A 96 -16.75 8.29 -1.68
N ARG A 97 -16.41 7.82 -0.48
CA ARG A 97 -15.11 8.13 0.12
C ARG A 97 -13.97 7.54 -0.67
N THR A 98 -14.07 6.30 -1.10
CA THR A 98 -13.04 5.66 -1.91
C THR A 98 -12.85 6.37 -3.24
N GLU A 99 -13.92 6.74 -3.92
CA GLU A 99 -13.88 7.55 -5.14
C GLU A 99 -13.21 8.92 -4.90
N TYR A 100 -13.55 9.57 -3.79
CA TYR A 100 -12.93 10.85 -3.42
C TYR A 100 -11.43 10.70 -3.16
N TYR A 101 -11.00 9.65 -2.43
CA TYR A 101 -9.58 9.38 -2.18
C TYR A 101 -8.82 9.14 -3.49
N GLU A 102 -9.40 8.37 -4.40
CA GLU A 102 -8.82 8.08 -5.71
C GLU A 102 -8.57 9.37 -6.51
N GLN A 103 -9.57 10.23 -6.60
CA GLN A 103 -9.46 11.50 -7.31
C GLN A 103 -8.41 12.44 -6.68
N VAL A 104 -8.42 12.59 -5.36
CA VAL A 104 -7.47 13.48 -4.67
C VAL A 104 -6.05 12.94 -4.75
N ILE A 105 -5.83 11.65 -4.57
CA ILE A 105 -4.50 11.04 -4.64
C ILE A 105 -3.97 11.10 -6.09
N SER A 106 -4.81 10.85 -7.08
CA SER A 106 -4.44 11.01 -8.49
C SER A 106 -4.01 12.45 -8.79
N GLY A 107 -4.81 13.44 -8.38
CA GLY A 107 -4.45 14.86 -8.56
C GLY A 107 -3.17 15.25 -7.83
N MET A 108 -2.91 14.72 -6.63
CA MET A 108 -1.65 14.94 -5.91
C MET A 108 -0.46 14.37 -6.68
N LEU A 109 -0.56 13.15 -7.19
CA LEU A 109 0.49 12.50 -7.96
C LEU A 109 0.76 13.24 -9.28
N GLU A 110 -0.28 13.63 -10.01
CA GLU A 110 -0.16 14.45 -11.21
C GLU A 110 0.52 15.79 -10.93
N SER A 111 0.18 16.44 -9.82
CA SER A 111 0.75 17.74 -9.44
C SER A 111 2.25 17.70 -9.18
N ILE A 112 2.79 16.55 -8.80
CA ILE A 112 4.23 16.32 -8.61
C ILE A 112 4.90 15.66 -9.83
N GLY A 113 4.16 15.54 -10.95
CA GLY A 113 4.69 15.04 -12.23
C GLY A 113 4.83 13.52 -12.31
N VAL A 114 4.06 12.77 -11.54
CA VAL A 114 4.04 11.30 -11.60
C VAL A 114 3.16 10.85 -12.76
N PRO A 115 3.66 10.03 -13.69
CA PRO A 115 2.85 9.47 -14.76
C PRO A 115 1.90 8.40 -14.22
N LEU A 116 0.58 8.62 -14.30
CA LEU A 116 -0.44 7.71 -13.76
C LEU A 116 -0.56 6.40 -14.53
N ASP A 117 -0.10 6.34 -15.76
CA ASP A 117 -0.09 5.15 -16.62
C ASP A 117 0.77 4.00 -16.07
N LYS A 118 1.69 4.30 -15.15
CA LYS A 118 2.56 3.33 -14.47
C LYS A 118 2.03 2.89 -13.11
N LEU A 119 0.89 3.41 -12.70
CA LEU A 119 0.25 3.09 -11.44
C LEU A 119 -0.93 2.15 -11.68
N LYS A 120 -1.10 1.22 -10.74
CA LYS A 120 -2.30 0.41 -10.65
C LYS A 120 -3.09 0.85 -9.41
N PHE A 121 -4.34 1.27 -9.59
CA PHE A 121 -5.26 1.50 -8.48
C PHE A 121 -6.09 0.24 -8.25
N VAL A 122 -6.24 -0.17 -6.99
CA VAL A 122 -6.99 -1.36 -6.59
C VAL A 122 -7.82 -1.03 -5.35
N ARG A 123 -9.05 -1.47 -5.31
CA ARG A 123 -9.92 -1.39 -4.12
C ARG A 123 -9.92 -2.74 -3.41
N GLY A 124 -9.94 -2.72 -2.09
CA GLY A 124 -10.01 -3.95 -1.28
C GLY A 124 -11.17 -4.85 -1.68
N THR A 125 -12.36 -4.26 -1.89
CA THR A 125 -13.56 -4.97 -2.31
C THR A 125 -13.43 -5.70 -3.65
N GLU A 126 -12.54 -5.28 -4.55
CA GLU A 126 -12.36 -5.90 -5.87
C GLU A 126 -11.77 -7.31 -5.80
N TYR A 127 -10.97 -7.62 -4.77
CA TYR A 127 -10.34 -8.93 -4.64
C TYR A 127 -10.63 -9.65 -3.32
N GLN A 128 -10.81 -8.91 -2.21
CA GLN A 128 -11.01 -9.52 -0.90
C GLN A 128 -12.35 -10.26 -0.76
N LEU A 129 -13.34 -9.93 -1.60
CA LEU A 129 -14.64 -10.59 -1.63
C LEU A 129 -14.69 -11.76 -2.62
N THR A 130 -13.57 -12.09 -3.28
CA THR A 130 -13.51 -13.26 -4.16
C THR A 130 -13.49 -14.55 -3.35
N LYS A 131 -13.96 -15.64 -3.97
CA LYS A 131 -13.97 -16.98 -3.36
C LYS A 131 -12.54 -17.42 -3.01
N GLU A 132 -11.60 -17.17 -3.89
CA GLU A 132 -10.20 -17.56 -3.75
C GLU A 132 -9.58 -16.89 -2.53
N TYR A 133 -9.72 -15.58 -2.42
CA TYR A 133 -9.23 -14.82 -1.27
C TYR A 133 -9.88 -15.28 0.05
N THR A 134 -11.20 -15.49 0.04
CA THR A 134 -11.93 -15.96 1.22
C THR A 134 -11.44 -17.33 1.69
N LEU A 135 -11.16 -18.25 0.77
CA LEU A 135 -10.60 -19.55 1.10
C LEU A 135 -9.20 -19.44 1.69
N ASP A 136 -8.37 -18.53 1.19
CA ASP A 136 -7.03 -18.32 1.73
C ASP A 136 -7.08 -17.67 3.12
N VAL A 137 -8.05 -16.79 3.39
CA VAL A 137 -8.31 -16.28 4.76
C VAL A 137 -8.63 -17.41 5.72
N TYR A 138 -9.48 -18.36 5.35
CA TYR A 138 -9.80 -19.52 6.19
C TYR A 138 -8.59 -20.44 6.39
N ARG A 139 -7.80 -20.69 5.35
CA ARG A 139 -6.54 -21.45 5.44
C ARG A 139 -5.57 -20.79 6.40
N LEU A 140 -5.37 -19.47 6.26
CA LEU A 140 -4.51 -18.71 7.16
C LEU A 140 -5.02 -18.75 8.59
N ALA A 141 -6.32 -18.56 8.80
CA ALA A 141 -6.95 -18.61 10.12
C ALA A 141 -6.77 -19.96 10.82
N SER A 142 -6.67 -21.06 10.07
CA SER A 142 -6.40 -22.39 10.64
C SER A 142 -4.94 -22.60 11.10
N LEU A 143 -4.02 -21.74 10.66
CA LEU A 143 -2.58 -21.82 10.97
C LEU A 143 -2.12 -20.79 12.02
N VAL A 144 -2.87 -19.71 12.18
CA VAL A 144 -2.52 -18.57 13.05
C VAL A 144 -3.18 -18.75 14.39
N THR A 145 -2.40 -18.72 15.48
CA THR A 145 -2.95 -18.76 16.86
C THR A 145 -3.53 -17.39 17.24
N GLN A 146 -4.43 -17.37 18.23
CA GLN A 146 -4.94 -16.12 18.80
C GLN A 146 -3.80 -15.23 19.34
N HIS A 147 -2.75 -15.85 19.87
CA HIS A 147 -1.57 -15.13 20.36
C HIS A 147 -0.85 -14.39 19.25
N ASP A 148 -0.61 -15.07 18.12
CA ASP A 148 0.07 -14.46 16.96
C ASP A 148 -0.77 -13.34 16.35
N ALA A 149 -2.07 -13.55 16.23
CA ALA A 149 -2.99 -12.53 15.74
C ALA A 149 -3.00 -11.29 16.65
N LYS A 150 -3.02 -11.47 17.98
CA LYS A 150 -2.93 -10.36 18.94
C LYS A 150 -1.59 -9.64 18.86
N LYS A 151 -0.48 -10.37 18.67
CA LYS A 151 0.85 -9.79 18.54
C LYS A 151 0.97 -8.95 17.28
N ALA A 152 0.46 -9.45 16.15
CA ALA A 152 0.44 -8.72 14.88
C ALA A 152 -0.44 -7.46 14.93
N GLY A 153 -1.54 -7.50 15.70
CA GLY A 153 -2.47 -6.38 15.86
C GLY A 153 -2.24 -5.51 17.10
N ALA A 154 -1.13 -5.69 17.83
CA ALA A 154 -0.93 -5.11 19.17
C ALA A 154 -1.02 -3.58 19.21
N GLU A 155 -0.62 -2.88 18.16
CA GLU A 155 -0.74 -1.43 18.08
C GLU A 155 -2.17 -0.94 17.84
N VAL A 156 -2.97 -1.75 17.12
CA VAL A 156 -4.36 -1.44 16.79
C VAL A 156 -5.30 -1.81 17.94
N VAL A 157 -4.99 -2.90 18.66
CA VAL A 157 -5.81 -3.45 19.74
C VAL A 157 -5.77 -2.62 21.04
N LYS A 158 -4.80 -1.75 21.22
CA LYS A 158 -4.67 -0.87 22.42
C LYS A 158 -5.85 0.10 22.60
N GLN A 159 -6.72 0.25 21.62
CA GLN A 159 -7.88 1.14 21.68
C GLN A 159 -9.25 0.43 21.75
N GLY A 160 -9.30 -0.80 22.21
CA GLY A 160 -10.53 -1.35 22.79
C GLY A 160 -11.49 -2.14 21.90
N TRP A 161 -11.19 -2.45 20.62
CA TRP A 161 -11.90 -3.47 19.84
C TRP A 161 -10.95 -4.09 18.82
N VAL A 162 -10.95 -5.42 18.74
CA VAL A 162 -10.07 -6.17 17.85
C VAL A 162 -10.51 -5.95 16.40
N HIS A 163 -9.84 -5.06 15.69
CA HIS A 163 -9.90 -5.02 14.25
C HIS A 163 -8.56 -5.50 13.66
N GLN A 164 -8.67 -6.64 12.96
CA GLN A 164 -7.57 -7.18 12.18
C GLN A 164 -7.26 -6.27 11.02
N SER A 165 -6.21 -5.49 11.11
CA SER A 165 -5.54 -4.98 9.93
C SER A 165 -4.25 -4.23 10.28
N SER A 166 -3.18 -4.98 10.43
CA SER A 166 -1.85 -4.43 10.22
C SER A 166 -1.42 -4.81 8.81
N LEU A 167 -1.51 -3.86 7.90
CA LEU A 167 -0.90 -3.98 6.58
C LEU A 167 0.61 -3.90 6.74
N GLN A 168 1.25 -5.05 6.79
CA GLN A 168 2.68 -5.14 6.58
C GLN A 168 2.93 -5.15 5.07
N VAL A 169 3.82 -4.27 4.60
CA VAL A 169 4.36 -4.34 3.25
C VAL A 169 5.07 -5.69 3.11
N LYS A 170 4.51 -6.63 2.36
CA LYS A 170 5.21 -7.83 1.92
C LYS A 170 5.85 -7.54 0.57
N LEU A 171 7.16 -7.63 0.53
CA LEU A 171 7.90 -7.76 -0.71
C LEU A 171 7.70 -9.20 -1.21
N GLU A 172 6.92 -9.38 -2.28
CA GLU A 172 6.83 -10.63 -3.04
C GLU A 172 7.83 -10.65 -4.19
#